data_260c30ff1b6b44a59a0b193aff83da29
#
_entry.id   260c30ff1b6b44a59a0b193aff83da29
#
_cell.length_a   1.000
_cell.length_b   1.000
_cell.length_c   1.000
_cell.angle_alpha   90.00
_cell.angle_beta   90.00
_cell.angle_gamma   90.00
#
_symmetry.space_group_name_H-M   'P 1'
#
loop_
_entity.id
_entity.type
_entity.pdbx_description
1 polymer ?
#
loop_
_entity_poly.entity_id
_entity_poly.type
_entity_poly.pdbx_seq_one_letter_code
_entity_poly.pdbx_strand_id
1 'polypeptide(L)'
;MIIQPKDEKKVLNGRSYGLNLQPTVCEIKTNSRELKEINAIGGGEFVAKSPLKGDKLDISIAGSSTINFDKQLEARKINFSVAGSGDINATKLKVDNLDCSVAGSGSILLKGEAERGDLSVAGGGDISAFECVLRKAECSVAGGGDIEVHASEQLDASIAGGGHIRYEGNPELSKSVVGGGSIKKN
;
A
#
# COMPACT_ATOMS: atom_id res chain seq x y z
N MET A 1 -7.59 -12.42 6.74
CA MET A 1 -8.66 -13.27 6.13
C MET A 1 -8.23 -13.56 4.71
N ILE A 2 -8.06 -14.83 4.36
CA ILE A 2 -7.72 -15.25 2.99
C ILE A 2 -9.04 -15.60 2.31
N ILE A 3 -9.36 -14.91 1.20
CA ILE A 3 -10.54 -15.17 0.40
C ILE A 3 -10.04 -15.78 -0.90
N GLN A 4 -10.31 -17.06 -1.10
CA GLN A 4 -10.05 -17.76 -2.34
C GLN A 4 -11.38 -18.10 -3.01
N PRO A 5 -11.51 -17.96 -4.34
CA PRO A 5 -12.66 -18.52 -5.05
C PRO A 5 -12.72 -20.01 -4.79
N LYS A 6 -13.86 -20.53 -4.35
CA LYS A 6 -14.08 -21.95 -4.18
C LYS A 6 -14.33 -22.54 -5.56
N ASP A 7 -13.39 -23.30 -6.09
CA ASP A 7 -13.59 -24.08 -7.31
C ASP A 7 -14.66 -25.15 -7.06
N GLU A 8 -15.89 -24.86 -7.43
CA GLU A 8 -16.95 -25.87 -7.48
C GLU A 8 -16.78 -26.73 -8.74
N LYS A 9 -16.16 -27.88 -8.60
CA LYS A 9 -16.17 -28.91 -9.63
C LYS A 9 -17.55 -29.55 -9.70
N LYS A 10 -18.33 -29.25 -10.72
CA LYS A 10 -19.56 -29.95 -11.01
C LYS A 10 -19.26 -31.20 -11.84
N VAL A 11 -19.46 -32.38 -11.31
CA VAL A 11 -19.33 -33.64 -12.04
C VAL A 11 -20.69 -34.02 -12.61
N LEU A 12 -20.84 -33.97 -13.93
CA LEU A 12 -22.00 -34.46 -14.67
C LEU A 12 -21.53 -35.61 -15.60
N ASN A 13 -22.17 -36.76 -15.47
CA ASN A 13 -21.90 -37.96 -16.28
C ASN A 13 -20.41 -38.40 -16.29
N GLY A 14 -19.74 -38.39 -15.16
CA GLY A 14 -18.37 -38.87 -15.00
C GLY A 14 -17.30 -38.00 -15.67
N ARG A 15 -17.65 -36.85 -16.25
CA ARG A 15 -16.72 -35.88 -16.78
C ARG A 15 -16.63 -34.65 -15.85
N SER A 16 -15.41 -34.27 -15.50
CA SER A 16 -15.12 -33.07 -14.72
C SER A 16 -15.12 -31.84 -15.64
N TYR A 17 -16.07 -30.95 -15.48
CA TYR A 17 -16.07 -29.66 -16.17
C TYR A 17 -15.58 -28.62 -15.16
N GLY A 18 -14.45 -28.02 -15.44
CA GLY A 18 -13.99 -26.81 -14.73
C GLY A 18 -14.89 -25.65 -15.13
N LEU A 19 -15.81 -25.25 -14.28
CA LEU A 19 -16.50 -23.97 -14.42
C LEU A 19 -15.54 -22.90 -13.92
N ASN A 20 -14.95 -22.16 -14.84
CA ASN A 20 -14.23 -20.94 -14.51
C ASN A 20 -15.27 -19.86 -14.22
N LEU A 21 -15.80 -19.88 -12.99
CA LEU A 21 -16.70 -18.85 -12.50
C LEU A 21 -15.83 -17.65 -12.14
N GLN A 22 -15.83 -16.62 -12.97
CA GLN A 22 -15.36 -15.30 -12.60
C GLN A 22 -16.54 -14.56 -11.96
N PRO A 23 -16.65 -14.50 -10.63
CA PRO A 23 -17.70 -13.73 -10.00
C PRO A 23 -17.50 -12.25 -10.33
N THR A 24 -18.52 -11.62 -10.92
CA THR A 24 -18.53 -10.20 -11.23
C THR A 24 -18.56 -9.32 -9.99
N VAL A 25 -19.04 -9.86 -8.87
CA VAL A 25 -19.07 -9.20 -7.56
C VAL A 25 -18.94 -10.26 -6.45
N CYS A 26 -18.01 -10.04 -5.53
CA CYS A 26 -17.90 -10.77 -4.28
C CYS A 26 -18.06 -9.79 -3.12
N GLU A 27 -19.21 -9.79 -2.45
CA GLU A 27 -19.46 -8.94 -1.28
C GLU A 27 -19.27 -9.75 -0.01
N ILE A 28 -18.36 -9.27 0.86
CA ILE A 28 -18.10 -9.87 2.16
C ILE A 28 -18.51 -8.89 3.24
N LYS A 29 -19.49 -9.27 4.05
CA LYS A 29 -19.93 -8.52 5.23
C LYS A 29 -19.31 -9.14 6.47
N THR A 30 -18.54 -8.37 7.22
CA THR A 30 -17.99 -8.80 8.50
C THR A 30 -18.39 -7.82 9.59
N ASN A 31 -18.74 -8.35 10.75
CA ASN A 31 -18.98 -7.58 11.98
C ASN A 31 -17.74 -7.57 12.89
N SER A 32 -16.60 -8.00 12.38
CA SER A 32 -15.37 -7.98 13.15
C SER A 32 -14.99 -6.54 13.52
N ARG A 33 -14.86 -6.27 14.80
CA ARG A 33 -14.37 -4.98 15.32
C ARG A 33 -12.86 -4.87 15.30
N GLU A 34 -12.17 -5.97 15.08
CA GLU A 34 -10.71 -6.07 15.04
C GLU A 34 -10.27 -6.79 13.77
N LEU A 35 -10.15 -6.05 12.68
CA LEU A 35 -9.48 -6.54 11.50
C LEU A 35 -7.98 -6.34 11.68
N LYS A 36 -7.18 -7.40 11.57
CA LYS A 36 -5.73 -7.36 11.75
C LYS A 36 -4.95 -7.51 10.46
N GLU A 37 -5.55 -8.20 9.48
CA GLU A 37 -4.85 -8.57 8.26
C GLU A 37 -5.80 -8.63 7.06
N ILE A 38 -5.36 -8.08 5.93
CA ILE A 38 -6.01 -8.19 4.62
C ILE A 38 -4.95 -8.62 3.61
N ASN A 39 -5.15 -9.80 3.01
CA ASN A 39 -4.28 -10.30 1.95
C ASN A 39 -5.09 -10.45 0.67
N ALA A 40 -4.75 -9.67 -0.36
CA ALA A 40 -5.32 -9.76 -1.70
C ALA A 40 -4.33 -10.46 -2.63
N ILE A 41 -4.68 -11.66 -3.10
CA ILE A 41 -3.84 -12.47 -3.98
C ILE A 41 -4.53 -12.61 -5.34
N GLY A 42 -3.80 -12.32 -6.41
CA GLY A 42 -4.32 -12.38 -7.79
C GLY A 42 -4.79 -11.03 -8.29
N GLY A 43 -5.99 -10.98 -8.90
CA GLY A 43 -6.62 -9.77 -9.40
C GLY A 43 -8.00 -9.56 -8.79
N GLY A 44 -8.38 -8.32 -8.56
CA GLY A 44 -9.69 -7.96 -8.02
C GLY A 44 -9.68 -6.62 -7.31
N GLU A 45 -10.85 -6.19 -6.85
CA GLU A 45 -11.00 -4.95 -6.11
C GLU A 45 -11.56 -5.25 -4.71
N PHE A 46 -10.95 -4.66 -3.70
CA PHE A 46 -11.44 -4.65 -2.34
C PHE A 46 -11.76 -3.20 -1.94
N VAL A 47 -12.96 -2.97 -1.39
CA VAL A 47 -13.34 -1.63 -0.91
C VAL A 47 -13.82 -1.74 0.54
N ALA A 48 -13.14 -1.03 1.44
CA ALA A 48 -13.58 -0.90 2.83
C ALA A 48 -14.72 0.12 2.93
N LYS A 49 -15.94 -0.35 3.15
CA LYS A 49 -17.15 0.50 3.25
C LYS A 49 -17.36 1.14 4.63
N SER A 50 -16.61 0.72 5.63
CA SER A 50 -16.70 1.21 7.02
C SER A 50 -15.34 1.66 7.53
N PRO A 51 -15.30 2.58 8.51
CA PRO A 51 -14.06 2.92 9.20
C PRO A 51 -13.45 1.68 9.87
N LEU A 52 -12.14 1.57 9.80
CA LEU A 52 -11.38 0.51 10.44
C LEU A 52 -10.52 1.11 11.56
N LYS A 53 -10.57 0.47 12.73
CA LYS A 53 -9.72 0.81 13.87
C LYS A 53 -9.03 -0.44 14.37
N GLY A 54 -7.77 -0.31 14.76
CA GLY A 54 -7.00 -1.42 15.30
C GLY A 54 -5.74 -0.96 16.00
N ASP A 55 -5.06 -1.91 16.59
CA ASP A 55 -3.73 -1.68 17.13
C ASP A 55 -2.68 -1.83 16.03
N LYS A 56 -2.78 -2.93 15.29
CA LYS A 56 -1.94 -3.23 14.13
C LYS A 56 -2.79 -3.73 12.98
N LEU A 57 -2.56 -3.18 11.79
CA LEU A 57 -3.20 -3.58 10.54
C LEU A 57 -2.13 -3.92 9.50
N ASP A 58 -2.15 -5.14 9.02
CA ASP A 58 -1.28 -5.61 7.94
C ASP A 58 -2.11 -5.78 6.67
N ILE A 59 -1.81 -5.01 5.63
CA ILE A 59 -2.50 -5.01 4.36
C ILE A 59 -1.51 -5.35 3.25
N SER A 60 -1.75 -6.44 2.55
CA SER A 60 -0.84 -6.89 1.49
C SER A 60 -1.54 -7.25 0.19
N ILE A 61 -0.89 -6.93 -0.91
CA ILE A 61 -1.28 -7.34 -2.26
C ILE A 61 -0.17 -8.19 -2.85
N ALA A 62 -0.54 -9.35 -3.41
CA ALA A 62 0.34 -10.15 -4.26
C ALA A 62 -0.35 -10.35 -5.62
N GLY A 63 0.05 -9.58 -6.63
CA GLY A 63 -0.55 -9.60 -7.98
C GLY A 63 -0.98 -8.21 -8.46
N SER A 64 -2.22 -8.09 -8.97
CA SER A 64 -2.73 -6.87 -9.62
C SER A 64 -4.06 -6.41 -8.99
N SER A 65 -4.25 -6.68 -7.71
CA SER A 65 -5.46 -6.27 -6.99
C SER A 65 -5.41 -4.79 -6.62
N THR A 66 -6.60 -4.19 -6.45
CA THR A 66 -6.74 -2.82 -5.92
C THR A 66 -7.44 -2.87 -4.56
N ILE A 67 -6.89 -2.17 -3.57
CA ILE A 67 -7.52 -2.02 -2.24
C ILE A 67 -7.81 -0.55 -1.97
N ASN A 68 -9.08 -0.23 -1.72
CA ASN A 68 -9.56 1.13 -1.48
C ASN A 68 -10.08 1.29 -0.05
N PHE A 69 -9.49 2.23 0.70
CA PHE A 69 -9.94 2.66 2.01
C PHE A 69 -10.52 4.09 1.91
N ASP A 70 -11.80 4.20 1.57
CA ASP A 70 -12.51 5.50 1.45
C ASP A 70 -12.93 6.07 2.81
N LYS A 71 -12.89 5.25 3.85
CA LYS A 71 -13.26 5.59 5.23
C LYS A 71 -12.03 5.70 6.10
N GLN A 72 -12.21 6.27 7.30
CA GLN A 72 -11.12 6.44 8.25
C GLN A 72 -10.43 5.10 8.57
N LEU A 73 -9.12 5.13 8.49
CA LEU A 73 -8.23 4.04 8.85
C LEU A 73 -7.33 4.53 9.99
N GLU A 74 -7.58 4.03 11.20
CA GLU A 74 -6.92 4.48 12.42
C GLU A 74 -6.26 3.31 13.14
N ALA A 75 -4.95 3.40 13.40
CA ALA A 75 -4.23 2.38 14.15
C ALA A 75 -2.93 2.94 14.73
N ARG A 76 -2.33 2.23 15.69
CA ARG A 76 -0.97 2.54 16.12
C ARG A 76 0.06 2.18 15.05
N LYS A 77 -0.13 1.05 14.38
CA LYS A 77 0.76 0.62 13.28
C LYS A 77 -0.04 0.12 12.08
N ILE A 78 0.33 0.60 10.90
CA ILE A 78 -0.20 0.10 9.63
C ILE A 78 0.98 -0.30 8.73
N ASN A 79 0.90 -1.50 8.17
CA ASN A 79 1.82 -1.97 7.15
C ASN A 79 1.06 -2.13 5.83
N PHE A 80 1.49 -1.43 4.80
CA PHE A 80 1.06 -1.62 3.42
C PHE A 80 2.17 -2.29 2.62
N SER A 81 1.85 -3.38 1.95
CA SER A 81 2.81 -4.09 1.10
C SER A 81 2.20 -4.44 -0.24
N VAL A 82 2.85 -4.05 -1.32
CA VAL A 82 2.45 -4.38 -2.68
C VAL A 82 3.58 -5.16 -3.35
N ALA A 83 3.30 -6.42 -3.72
CA ALA A 83 4.19 -7.25 -4.51
C ALA A 83 3.53 -7.52 -5.88
N GLY A 84 4.00 -6.85 -6.92
CA GLY A 84 3.45 -6.92 -8.28
C GLY A 84 3.05 -5.57 -8.84
N SER A 85 1.83 -5.47 -9.39
CA SER A 85 1.30 -4.26 -10.06
C SER A 85 -0.03 -3.80 -9.45
N GLY A 86 -0.30 -4.15 -8.22
CA GLY A 86 -1.52 -3.77 -7.51
C GLY A 86 -1.44 -2.39 -6.88
N ASP A 87 -2.59 -1.86 -6.46
CA ASP A 87 -2.72 -0.51 -5.92
C ASP A 87 -3.39 -0.51 -4.54
N ILE A 88 -2.87 0.32 -3.63
CA ILE A 88 -3.49 0.59 -2.33
C ILE A 88 -3.81 2.08 -2.24
N ASN A 89 -5.06 2.42 -1.99
CA ASN A 89 -5.51 3.79 -1.81
C ASN A 89 -6.08 3.98 -0.40
N ALA A 90 -5.43 4.80 0.42
CA ALA A 90 -5.85 5.11 1.78
C ALA A 90 -6.03 6.63 1.94
N THR A 91 -7.28 7.10 1.94
CA THR A 91 -7.62 8.53 1.80
C THR A 91 -7.91 9.24 3.13
N LYS A 92 -7.93 8.54 4.25
CA LYS A 92 -8.20 9.11 5.59
C LYS A 92 -7.42 8.34 6.66
N LEU A 93 -6.10 8.48 6.63
CA LEU A 93 -5.20 7.84 7.57
C LEU A 93 -5.04 8.66 8.85
N LYS A 94 -5.00 7.94 9.97
CA LYS A 94 -4.50 8.45 11.24
C LYS A 94 -3.73 7.34 11.94
N VAL A 95 -2.41 7.45 11.98
CA VAL A 95 -1.53 6.36 12.43
C VAL A 95 -0.30 6.89 13.14
N ASP A 96 0.22 6.16 14.13
CA ASP A 96 1.48 6.52 14.76
C ASP A 96 2.67 6.05 13.90
N ASN A 97 2.65 4.79 13.42
CA ASN A 97 3.73 4.22 12.61
C ASN A 97 3.17 3.62 11.31
N LEU A 98 3.65 4.11 10.19
CA LEU A 98 3.24 3.71 8.85
C LEU A 98 4.41 3.11 8.10
N ASP A 99 4.33 1.83 7.76
CA ASP A 99 5.32 1.15 6.93
C ASP A 99 4.70 0.86 5.56
N CYS A 100 5.31 1.34 4.49
CA CYS A 100 4.84 1.14 3.12
C CYS A 100 5.95 0.55 2.27
N SER A 101 5.67 -0.56 1.60
CA SER A 101 6.62 -1.18 0.69
C SER A 101 5.98 -1.55 -0.64
N VAL A 102 6.64 -1.18 -1.74
CA VAL A 102 6.27 -1.57 -3.09
C VAL A 102 7.42 -2.35 -3.72
N ALA A 103 7.16 -3.60 -4.08
CA ALA A 103 8.08 -4.45 -4.82
C ALA A 103 7.47 -4.78 -6.19
N GLY A 104 7.91 -4.10 -7.23
CA GLY A 104 7.38 -4.21 -8.60
C GLY A 104 7.01 -2.88 -9.22
N SER A 105 5.81 -2.79 -9.81
CA SER A 105 5.30 -1.61 -10.51
C SER A 105 3.93 -1.14 -10.00
N GLY A 106 3.56 -1.56 -8.80
CA GLY A 106 2.33 -1.14 -8.14
C GLY A 106 2.43 0.24 -7.50
N SER A 107 1.32 0.75 -6.97
CA SER A 107 1.27 2.07 -6.34
C SER A 107 0.61 2.08 -4.97
N ILE A 108 1.03 3.02 -4.12
CA ILE A 108 0.39 3.31 -2.84
C ILE A 108 0.08 4.81 -2.77
N LEU A 109 -1.21 5.15 -2.63
CA LEU A 109 -1.67 6.53 -2.42
C LEU A 109 -2.13 6.72 -0.98
N LEU A 110 -1.55 7.71 -0.32
CA LEU A 110 -1.76 8.00 1.10
C LEU A 110 -2.25 9.42 1.31
N LYS A 111 -3.33 9.58 2.12
CA LYS A 111 -3.81 10.90 2.56
C LYS A 111 -4.16 10.84 4.03
N GLY A 112 -3.74 11.84 4.80
CA GLY A 112 -3.99 11.93 6.23
C GLY A 112 -2.78 12.36 7.05
N GLU A 113 -2.53 11.69 8.16
CA GLU A 113 -1.43 12.02 9.07
C GLU A 113 -0.78 10.79 9.69
N ALA A 114 0.55 10.85 9.89
CA ALA A 114 1.29 9.86 10.64
C ALA A 114 2.44 10.49 11.44
N GLU A 115 2.75 9.93 12.60
CA GLU A 115 3.90 10.36 13.39
C GLU A 115 5.22 9.94 12.71
N ARG A 116 5.28 8.70 12.21
CA ARG A 116 6.44 8.14 11.51
C ARG A 116 6.02 7.39 10.28
N GLY A 117 6.76 7.54 9.19
CA GLY A 117 6.58 6.79 7.96
C GLY A 117 7.90 6.20 7.46
N ASP A 118 7.88 4.92 7.13
CA ASP A 118 8.93 4.22 6.41
C ASP A 118 8.37 3.84 5.03
N LEU A 119 8.90 4.47 3.98
CA LEU A 119 8.41 4.35 2.62
C LEU A 119 9.50 3.76 1.74
N SER A 120 9.28 2.57 1.21
CA SER A 120 10.27 1.87 0.41
C SER A 120 9.73 1.41 -0.94
N VAL A 121 10.50 1.63 -2.00
CA VAL A 121 10.19 1.17 -3.36
C VAL A 121 11.35 0.37 -3.91
N ALA A 122 11.07 -0.87 -4.30
CA ALA A 122 12.01 -1.76 -4.99
C ALA A 122 11.45 -2.09 -6.37
N GLY A 123 11.95 -1.44 -7.41
CA GLY A 123 11.47 -1.61 -8.79
C GLY A 123 11.10 -0.30 -9.45
N GLY A 124 9.97 -0.26 -10.17
CA GLY A 124 9.46 0.91 -10.88
C GLY A 124 8.09 1.39 -10.38
N GLY A 125 7.69 0.99 -9.19
CA GLY A 125 6.42 1.42 -8.59
C GLY A 125 6.52 2.74 -7.85
N ASP A 126 5.39 3.25 -7.33
CA ASP A 126 5.29 4.59 -6.79
C ASP A 126 4.61 4.63 -5.41
N ILE A 127 5.06 5.55 -4.55
CA ILE A 127 4.35 5.90 -3.31
C ILE A 127 4.05 7.40 -3.34
N SER A 128 2.76 7.76 -3.32
CA SER A 128 2.33 9.16 -3.29
C SER A 128 1.74 9.49 -1.91
N ALA A 129 2.46 10.30 -1.14
CA ALA A 129 2.14 10.70 0.22
C ALA A 129 2.22 12.23 0.43
N PHE A 130 2.07 13.06 -0.60
CA PHE A 130 2.04 14.52 -0.42
C PHE A 130 0.85 14.98 0.44
N GLU A 131 -0.28 14.32 0.31
CA GLU A 131 -1.47 14.61 1.12
C GLU A 131 -1.49 13.85 2.46
N CYS A 132 -0.38 13.19 2.83
CA CYS A 132 -0.19 12.52 4.12
C CYS A 132 0.97 13.20 4.87
N VAL A 133 0.65 13.98 5.89
CA VAL A 133 1.70 14.68 6.66
C VAL A 133 2.37 13.69 7.61
N LEU A 134 3.66 13.46 7.40
CA LEU A 134 4.52 12.65 8.25
C LEU A 134 5.38 13.58 9.11
N ARG A 135 5.41 13.35 10.42
CA ARG A 135 6.30 14.13 11.29
C ARG A 135 7.76 13.75 11.01
N LYS A 136 8.02 12.46 10.93
CA LYS A 136 9.33 11.91 10.53
C LYS A 136 9.15 10.89 9.42
N ALA A 137 9.96 10.98 8.38
CA ALA A 137 9.91 10.08 7.25
C ALA A 137 11.28 9.48 6.94
N GLU A 138 11.31 8.19 6.65
CA GLU A 138 12.42 7.50 6.02
C GLU A 138 11.97 7.02 4.64
N CYS A 139 12.69 7.37 3.59
CA CYS A 139 12.33 7.06 2.22
C CYS A 139 13.48 6.37 1.51
N SER A 140 13.23 5.21 0.92
CA SER A 140 14.24 4.49 0.16
C SER A 140 13.71 4.03 -1.20
N VAL A 141 14.49 4.28 -2.26
CA VAL A 141 14.21 3.81 -3.62
C VAL A 141 15.37 2.97 -4.12
N ALA A 142 15.07 1.73 -4.49
CA ALA A 142 15.99 0.83 -5.17
C ALA A 142 15.44 0.49 -6.56
N GLY A 143 15.89 1.21 -7.58
CA GLY A 143 15.40 1.05 -8.95
C GLY A 143 15.03 2.34 -9.63
N GLY A 144 13.92 2.36 -10.37
CA GLY A 144 13.45 3.52 -11.15
C GLY A 144 12.13 4.12 -10.66
N GLY A 145 11.60 3.67 -9.53
CA GLY A 145 10.33 4.16 -8.98
C GLY A 145 10.45 5.49 -8.26
N ASP A 146 9.31 6.07 -7.89
CA ASP A 146 9.22 7.40 -7.31
C ASP A 146 8.54 7.39 -5.93
N ILE A 147 9.00 8.27 -5.05
CA ILE A 147 8.33 8.56 -3.77
C ILE A 147 8.01 10.05 -3.69
N GLU A 148 6.77 10.37 -3.39
CA GLU A 148 6.31 11.70 -3.03
C GLU A 148 5.96 11.72 -1.54
N VAL A 149 6.56 12.62 -0.75
CA VAL A 149 6.39 12.63 0.70
C VAL A 149 6.24 14.04 1.25
N HIS A 150 5.35 14.22 2.21
CA HIS A 150 5.27 15.45 3.00
C HIS A 150 5.84 15.19 4.40
N ALA A 151 7.05 15.68 4.66
CA ALA A 151 7.71 15.54 5.96
C ALA A 151 7.81 16.89 6.67
N SER A 152 7.41 16.95 7.94
CA SER A 152 7.38 18.21 8.67
C SER A 152 8.59 18.46 9.56
N GLU A 153 9.21 17.43 10.17
CA GLU A 153 10.34 17.58 11.09
C GLU A 153 11.64 16.95 10.57
N GLN A 154 11.58 15.71 10.11
CA GLN A 154 12.77 14.96 9.67
C GLN A 154 12.49 14.14 8.42
N LEU A 155 13.43 14.15 7.48
CA LEU A 155 13.40 13.31 6.29
C LEU A 155 14.78 12.68 6.05
N ASP A 156 14.84 11.37 6.12
CA ASP A 156 15.98 10.58 5.68
C ASP A 156 15.63 9.95 4.33
N ALA A 157 16.33 10.33 3.26
CA ALA A 157 16.01 9.93 1.90
C ALA A 157 17.21 9.27 1.22
N SER A 158 17.02 8.08 0.67
CA SER A 158 18.07 7.34 -0.02
C SER A 158 17.59 6.79 -1.36
N ILE A 159 18.46 6.87 -2.37
CA ILE A 159 18.20 6.31 -3.71
C ILE A 159 19.40 5.47 -4.15
N ALA A 160 19.11 4.27 -4.62
CA ALA A 160 20.04 3.41 -5.34
C ALA A 160 19.43 3.07 -6.72
N GLY A 161 19.75 3.87 -7.76
CA GLY A 161 19.19 3.70 -9.10
C GLY A 161 18.85 4.99 -9.80
N GLY A 162 17.80 4.99 -10.63
CA GLY A 162 17.35 6.11 -11.45
C GLY A 162 16.07 6.80 -10.97
N GLY A 163 15.49 6.35 -9.86
CA GLY A 163 14.23 6.88 -9.34
C GLY A 163 14.34 8.25 -8.69
N HIS A 164 13.19 8.78 -8.23
CA HIS A 164 13.14 10.12 -7.66
C HIS A 164 12.39 10.13 -6.33
N ILE A 165 12.86 10.98 -5.40
CA ILE A 165 12.14 11.34 -4.19
C ILE A 165 11.82 12.83 -4.24
N ARG A 166 10.53 13.17 -4.26
CA ARG A 166 10.05 14.55 -4.15
C ARG A 166 9.46 14.75 -2.76
N TYR A 167 9.81 15.86 -2.12
CA TYR A 167 9.31 16.12 -0.78
C TYR A 167 8.72 17.52 -0.62
N GLU A 168 7.74 17.62 0.27
CA GLU A 168 7.16 18.88 0.77
C GLU A 168 7.46 19.06 2.25
N GLY A 169 7.25 20.27 2.76
CA GLY A 169 7.57 20.65 4.14
C GLY A 169 8.94 21.27 4.30
N ASN A 170 9.38 21.41 5.55
CA ASN A 170 10.70 21.97 5.90
C ASN A 170 11.40 21.04 6.92
N PRO A 171 11.61 19.77 6.61
CA PRO A 171 12.26 18.84 7.52
C PRO A 171 13.76 19.09 7.62
N GLU A 172 14.37 18.62 8.71
CA GLU A 172 15.79 18.34 8.72
C GLU A 172 16.07 17.21 7.72
N LEU A 173 16.86 17.50 6.69
CA LEU A 173 17.05 16.58 5.56
C LEU A 173 18.42 15.89 5.60
N SER A 174 18.39 14.56 5.64
CA SER A 174 19.52 13.69 5.31
C SER A 174 19.27 13.02 3.96
N LYS A 175 20.23 13.04 3.05
CA LYS A 175 20.05 12.44 1.73
C LYS A 175 21.28 11.72 1.22
N SER A 176 21.05 10.58 0.55
CA SER A 176 22.07 9.79 -0.13
C SER A 176 21.56 9.36 -1.50
N VAL A 177 22.34 9.57 -2.55
CA VAL A 177 21.99 9.14 -3.92
C VAL A 177 23.14 8.41 -4.54
N VAL A 178 22.88 7.17 -4.98
CA VAL A 178 23.81 6.35 -5.76
C VAL A 178 23.13 6.01 -7.08
N GLY A 179 23.62 6.58 -8.18
CA GLY A 179 23.03 6.40 -9.52
C GLY A 179 22.59 7.70 -10.18
N GLY A 180 21.57 7.61 -11.07
CA GLY A 180 21.05 8.76 -11.83
C GLY A 180 19.83 9.44 -11.22
N GLY A 181 19.40 9.00 -10.05
CA GLY A 181 18.20 9.50 -9.38
C GLY A 181 18.34 10.89 -8.78
N SER A 182 17.25 11.44 -8.25
CA SER A 182 17.29 12.77 -7.63
C SER A 182 16.34 12.89 -6.42
N ILE A 183 16.78 13.66 -5.41
CA ILE A 183 15.97 14.04 -4.24
C ILE A 183 15.79 15.56 -4.28
N LYS A 184 14.54 16.01 -4.44
CA LYS A 184 14.21 17.43 -4.65
C LYS A 184 13.01 17.85 -3.83
N LYS A 185 13.02 19.10 -3.38
CA LYS A 185 11.83 19.76 -2.83
C LYS A 185 10.87 20.11 -3.97
N ASN A 186 9.57 19.88 -3.74
CA ASN A 186 8.50 20.27 -4.65
C ASN A 186 8.23 21.76 -4.59
#